data_c7f3b1d81fb3012a652ddda56584b41e
#
_entry.id   c7f3b1d81fb3012a652ddda56584b41e
#
_cell.length_a   1.000
_cell.length_b   1.000
_cell.length_c   1.000
_cell.angle_alpha   90.00
_cell.angle_beta   90.00
_cell.angle_gamma   90.00
#
_symmetry.space_group_name_H-M   'P 1'
#
loop_
_entity.id
_entity.type
_entity.pdbx_description
1 polymer ?
#
loop_
_entity_poly.entity_id
_entity_poly.type
_entity_poly.pdbx_seq_one_letter_code
_entity_poly.pdbx_strand_id
1 'polypeptide(L)'
;MTRKTLYIIPILPLLLLPLIVHAKPAKPATVNVSIKGMKYNPTAITIKTGDTVTWTNADQRDHSVAATDGSFTSGNIGPGATYSYVFTKPGKYEYACSLHPRMKGVVTVQ
;
A
#
# COMPACT_ATOMS: atom_id res chain seq x y z
N MET A 1 -39.17 -59.46 36.07
CA MET A 1 -39.38 -58.14 35.48
C MET A 1 -38.03 -57.52 35.18
N THR A 2 -37.66 -57.47 33.89
CA THR A 2 -36.42 -56.80 33.46
C THR A 2 -36.67 -55.31 33.32
N ARG A 3 -36.08 -54.52 34.19
CA ARG A 3 -36.07 -53.04 34.04
C ARG A 3 -35.12 -52.69 32.89
N LYS A 4 -35.68 -52.24 31.79
CA LYS A 4 -34.82 -51.63 30.73
C LYS A 4 -34.40 -50.27 31.21
N THR A 5 -33.09 -50.12 31.53
CA THR A 5 -32.52 -48.84 31.86
C THR A 5 -32.29 -48.09 30.55
N LEU A 6 -33.06 -47.03 30.34
CA LEU A 6 -32.87 -46.13 29.21
C LEU A 6 -31.69 -45.20 29.55
N TYR A 7 -30.57 -45.40 28.87
CA TYR A 7 -29.45 -44.46 28.97
C TYR A 7 -29.72 -43.31 27.99
N ILE A 8 -30.03 -42.16 28.55
CA ILE A 8 -30.12 -40.93 27.73
C ILE A 8 -28.68 -40.44 27.55
N ILE A 9 -28.15 -40.60 26.33
CA ILE A 9 -26.87 -40.02 25.95
C ILE A 9 -27.13 -38.54 25.70
N PRO A 10 -26.57 -37.60 26.52
CA PRO A 10 -26.70 -36.19 26.22
C PRO A 10 -25.99 -35.88 24.90
N ILE A 11 -26.74 -35.47 23.90
CA ILE A 11 -26.16 -34.93 22.67
C ILE A 11 -25.62 -33.56 23.01
N LEU A 12 -24.30 -33.46 23.20
CA LEU A 12 -23.62 -32.16 23.27
C LEU A 12 -23.79 -31.44 21.94
N PRO A 13 -24.36 -30.22 21.92
CA PRO A 13 -24.35 -29.46 20.69
C PRO A 13 -22.91 -29.21 20.25
N LEU A 14 -22.61 -29.60 19.03
CA LEU A 14 -21.31 -29.30 18.42
C LEU A 14 -21.25 -27.77 18.24
N LEU A 15 -20.54 -27.10 19.13
CA LEU A 15 -20.23 -25.69 18.96
C LEU A 15 -19.25 -25.55 17.79
N LEU A 16 -19.80 -25.18 16.63
CA LEU A 16 -18.99 -24.75 15.50
C LEU A 16 -18.40 -23.38 15.88
N LEU A 17 -17.18 -23.40 16.42
CA LEU A 17 -16.40 -22.18 16.57
C LEU A 17 -16.00 -21.71 15.16
N PRO A 18 -16.26 -20.44 14.81
CA PRO A 18 -15.79 -19.92 13.54
C PRO A 18 -14.26 -20.04 13.49
N LEU A 19 -13.76 -20.71 12.46
CA LEU A 19 -12.33 -20.80 12.21
C LEU A 19 -11.85 -19.41 11.79
N ILE A 20 -11.21 -18.69 12.72
CA ILE A 20 -10.58 -17.42 12.40
C ILE A 20 -9.26 -17.76 11.71
N VAL A 21 -9.28 -17.71 10.37
CA VAL A 21 -8.05 -17.85 9.60
C VAL A 21 -7.35 -16.50 9.62
N HIS A 22 -6.27 -16.40 10.41
CA HIS A 22 -5.37 -15.27 10.32
C HIS A 22 -4.53 -15.43 9.05
N ALA A 23 -4.91 -14.71 7.99
CA ALA A 23 -4.05 -14.61 6.83
C ALA A 23 -2.73 -13.94 7.25
N LYS A 24 -1.59 -14.54 6.87
CA LYS A 24 -0.30 -13.89 7.04
C LYS A 24 -0.34 -12.54 6.31
N PRO A 25 0.14 -11.43 6.93
CA PRO A 25 0.25 -10.17 6.21
C PRO A 25 1.10 -10.38 4.96
N ALA A 26 0.65 -9.86 3.83
CA ALA A 26 1.41 -9.88 2.60
C ALA A 26 2.77 -9.20 2.84
N LYS A 27 3.83 -9.73 2.20
CA LYS A 27 5.14 -9.07 2.22
C LYS A 27 4.99 -7.66 1.67
N PRO A 28 5.69 -6.66 2.26
CA PRO A 28 5.74 -5.33 1.67
C PRO A 28 6.16 -5.40 0.21
N ALA A 29 5.44 -4.68 -0.63
CA ALA A 29 5.71 -4.61 -2.06
C ALA A 29 6.44 -3.31 -2.40
N THR A 30 7.11 -3.31 -3.57
CA THR A 30 7.63 -2.10 -4.19
C THR A 30 6.79 -1.80 -5.42
N VAL A 31 6.23 -0.59 -5.48
CA VAL A 31 5.45 -0.11 -6.59
C VAL A 31 6.24 0.96 -7.32
N ASN A 32 6.34 0.80 -8.64
CA ASN A 32 7.14 1.71 -9.47
C ASN A 32 6.24 2.75 -10.15
N VAL A 33 6.69 4.00 -10.11
CA VAL A 33 6.11 5.13 -10.84
C VAL A 33 7.18 5.68 -11.77
N SER A 34 6.86 5.79 -13.05
CA SER A 34 7.75 6.40 -14.04
C SER A 34 7.44 7.89 -14.16
N ILE A 35 8.48 8.69 -14.28
CA ILE A 35 8.36 10.12 -14.61
C ILE A 35 8.77 10.26 -16.06
N LYS A 36 7.79 10.51 -16.93
CA LYS A 36 8.01 10.63 -18.37
C LYS A 36 6.98 11.54 -19.01
N GLY A 37 7.41 12.33 -19.97
CA GLY A 37 6.55 13.27 -20.67
C GLY A 37 5.98 14.33 -19.74
N MET A 38 6.74 14.77 -18.75
CA MET A 38 6.30 15.73 -17.73
C MET A 38 5.10 15.24 -16.92
N LYS A 39 5.01 13.93 -16.67
CA LYS A 39 3.93 13.27 -15.95
C LYS A 39 4.46 12.17 -15.05
N TYR A 40 3.75 11.92 -13.95
CA TYR A 40 3.90 10.70 -13.16
C TYR A 40 3.00 9.61 -13.75
N ASN A 41 3.57 8.46 -14.04
CA ASN A 41 2.86 7.33 -14.65
C ASN A 41 3.02 6.05 -13.79
N PRO A 42 1.98 5.54 -13.14
CA PRO A 42 0.62 6.10 -13.05
C PRO A 42 0.55 7.38 -12.22
N THR A 43 -0.46 8.21 -12.48
CA THR A 43 -0.70 9.45 -11.71
C THR A 43 -1.23 9.15 -10.31
N ALA A 44 -2.05 8.12 -10.18
CA ALA A 44 -2.67 7.71 -8.91
C ALA A 44 -2.42 6.24 -8.67
N ILE A 45 -1.98 5.91 -7.47
CA ILE A 45 -1.76 4.54 -7.02
C ILE A 45 -2.36 4.32 -5.63
N THR A 46 -2.77 3.09 -5.37
CA THR A 46 -3.20 2.64 -4.05
C THR A 46 -2.28 1.53 -3.59
N ILE A 47 -1.71 1.69 -2.41
CA ILE A 47 -0.76 0.75 -1.82
C ILE A 47 -1.19 0.39 -0.39
N LYS A 48 -0.48 -0.53 0.21
CA LYS A 48 -0.67 -0.94 1.60
C LYS A 48 0.39 -0.31 2.50
N THR A 49 0.05 -0.11 3.76
CA THR A 49 1.01 0.33 4.78
C THR A 49 2.22 -0.62 4.79
N GLY A 50 3.41 -0.04 4.76
CA GLY A 50 4.68 -0.77 4.67
C GLY A 50 5.22 -0.92 3.26
N ASP A 51 4.43 -0.62 2.23
CA ASP A 51 4.91 -0.67 0.85
C ASP A 51 5.85 0.51 0.54
N THR A 52 6.73 0.26 -0.40
CA THR A 52 7.66 1.26 -0.93
C THR A 52 7.19 1.72 -2.31
N VAL A 53 7.25 3.00 -2.57
CA VAL A 53 7.09 3.55 -3.92
C VAL A 53 8.46 4.02 -4.42
N THR A 54 8.80 3.62 -5.63
CA THR A 54 10.02 4.04 -6.31
C THR A 54 9.65 4.84 -7.55
N TRP A 55 10.08 6.09 -7.61
CA TRP A 55 9.94 6.95 -8.78
C TRP A 55 11.24 6.91 -9.57
N THR A 56 11.13 6.69 -10.87
CA THR A 56 12.26 6.69 -11.80
C THR A 56 12.08 7.80 -12.82
N ASN A 57 13.05 8.69 -12.93
CA ASN A 57 13.02 9.76 -13.91
C ASN A 57 13.47 9.22 -15.27
N ALA A 58 12.52 9.02 -16.17
CA ALA A 58 12.76 8.58 -17.55
C ALA A 58 12.77 9.74 -18.55
N ASP A 59 12.67 10.98 -18.08
CA ASP A 59 12.83 12.18 -18.90
C ASP A 59 14.30 12.62 -18.97
N GLN A 60 14.58 13.53 -19.87
CA GLN A 60 15.90 14.15 -20.03
C GLN A 60 16.07 15.43 -19.23
N ARG A 61 15.11 15.75 -18.37
CA ARG A 61 15.11 16.93 -17.48
C ARG A 61 15.08 16.48 -16.03
N ASP A 62 15.56 17.32 -15.13
CA ASP A 62 15.39 17.11 -13.70
C ASP A 62 13.93 17.21 -13.31
N HIS A 63 13.50 16.34 -12.41
CA HIS A 63 12.20 16.36 -11.77
C HIS A 63 12.35 16.17 -10.26
N SER A 64 11.26 16.28 -9.54
CA SER A 64 11.22 15.99 -8.12
C SER A 64 9.90 15.37 -7.71
N VAL A 65 9.87 14.82 -6.51
CA VAL A 65 8.67 14.29 -5.87
C VAL A 65 8.59 14.95 -4.50
N ALA A 66 7.63 15.85 -4.33
CA ALA A 66 7.45 16.58 -3.08
C ALA A 66 6.01 16.47 -2.60
N ALA A 67 5.81 15.85 -1.43
CA ALA A 67 4.49 15.77 -0.82
C ALA A 67 3.99 17.17 -0.45
N THR A 68 2.72 17.45 -0.74
CA THR A 68 2.12 18.75 -0.42
C THR A 68 2.03 18.99 1.09
N ASP A 69 1.95 17.92 1.89
CA ASP A 69 1.94 17.99 3.36
C ASP A 69 3.35 18.01 3.98
N GLY A 70 4.40 17.94 3.17
CA GLY A 70 5.77 17.95 3.64
C GLY A 70 6.29 16.61 4.17
N SER A 71 5.52 15.53 4.09
CA SER A 71 5.90 14.22 4.65
C SER A 71 7.10 13.59 3.95
N PHE A 72 7.33 13.89 2.69
CA PHE A 72 8.51 13.44 1.95
C PHE A 72 8.87 14.43 0.83
N THR A 73 10.14 14.45 0.50
CA THR A 73 10.67 15.19 -0.65
C THR A 73 11.92 14.52 -1.17
N SER A 74 12.02 14.42 -2.49
CA SER A 74 13.17 13.76 -3.12
C SER A 74 14.37 14.69 -3.33
N GLY A 75 14.16 16.02 -3.35
CA GLY A 75 15.08 16.88 -4.02
C GLY A 75 15.08 16.62 -5.54
N ASN A 76 16.09 17.11 -6.25
CA ASN A 76 16.18 16.91 -7.70
C ASN A 76 16.53 15.46 -8.03
N ILE A 77 15.75 14.87 -8.94
CA ILE A 77 15.98 13.57 -9.52
C ILE A 77 16.44 13.79 -10.96
N GLY A 78 17.72 13.55 -11.25
CA GLY A 78 18.25 13.68 -12.60
C GLY A 78 17.78 12.58 -13.52
N PRO A 79 18.03 12.72 -14.86
CA PRO A 79 17.68 11.68 -15.81
C PRO A 79 18.24 10.31 -15.45
N GLY A 80 17.41 9.28 -15.42
CA GLY A 80 17.76 7.91 -15.07
C GLY A 80 17.88 7.64 -13.56
N ALA A 81 17.81 8.67 -12.72
CA ALA A 81 17.87 8.51 -11.26
C ALA A 81 16.53 8.11 -10.67
N THR A 82 16.57 7.60 -9.44
CA THR A 82 15.40 7.13 -8.71
C THR A 82 15.30 7.76 -7.34
N TYR A 83 14.07 7.78 -6.80
CA TYR A 83 13.78 8.10 -5.42
C TYR A 83 12.79 7.08 -4.87
N SER A 84 13.03 6.60 -3.66
CA SER A 84 12.16 5.64 -3.01
C SER A 84 11.72 6.16 -1.64
N TYR A 85 10.46 5.88 -1.29
CA TYR A 85 9.90 6.22 0.01
C TYR A 85 9.02 5.08 0.53
N VAL A 86 9.20 4.72 1.80
CA VAL A 86 8.40 3.69 2.49
C VAL A 86 7.24 4.37 3.19
N PHE A 87 6.02 3.96 2.87
CA PHE A 87 4.80 4.53 3.47
C PHE A 87 4.39 3.71 4.69
N THR A 88 4.51 4.29 5.88
CA THR A 88 4.25 3.61 7.15
C THR A 88 2.90 3.97 7.78
N LYS A 89 2.19 4.96 7.25
CA LYS A 89 0.92 5.43 7.78
C LYS A 89 -0.16 5.49 6.70
N PRO A 90 -1.38 4.99 6.99
CA PRO A 90 -2.51 5.15 6.07
C PRO A 90 -2.80 6.62 5.81
N GLY A 91 -3.28 6.92 4.62
CA GLY A 91 -3.68 8.27 4.24
C GLY A 91 -3.62 8.50 2.75
N LYS A 92 -4.02 9.70 2.34
CA LYS A 92 -3.93 10.17 0.98
C LYS A 92 -2.80 11.20 0.89
N TYR A 93 -1.79 10.89 0.09
CA TYR A 93 -0.59 11.71 -0.05
C TYR A 93 -0.54 12.29 -1.46
N GLU A 94 -0.91 13.56 -1.56
CA GLU A 94 -0.75 14.33 -2.81
C GLU A 94 0.68 14.80 -2.92
N TYR A 95 1.24 14.77 -4.12
CA TYR A 95 2.61 15.23 -4.37
C TYR A 95 2.70 15.94 -5.72
N ALA A 96 3.73 16.73 -5.89
CA ALA A 96 4.00 17.46 -7.10
C ALA A 96 5.50 17.57 -7.35
N CYS A 97 5.87 17.96 -8.57
CA CYS A 97 7.23 18.34 -8.89
C CYS A 97 7.45 19.81 -8.51
N SER A 98 8.48 20.09 -7.72
CA SER A 98 8.80 21.47 -7.32
C SER A 98 9.29 22.34 -8.48
N LEU A 99 9.87 21.72 -9.52
CA LEU A 99 10.36 22.41 -10.71
C LEU A 99 9.23 22.65 -11.75
N HIS A 100 8.19 21.83 -11.70
CA HIS A 100 7.06 21.84 -12.65
C HIS A 100 5.77 21.62 -11.87
N PRO A 101 5.22 22.66 -11.19
CA PRO A 101 4.11 22.48 -10.23
C PRO A 101 2.82 21.89 -10.79
N ARG A 102 2.65 21.86 -12.10
CA ARG A 102 1.50 21.22 -12.76
C ARG A 102 1.59 19.71 -12.81
N MET A 103 2.82 19.16 -12.63
CA MET A 103 3.02 17.72 -12.48
C MET A 103 2.55 17.29 -11.10
N LYS A 104 1.47 16.55 -11.03
CA LYS A 104 0.86 16.11 -9.76
C LYS A 104 0.58 14.62 -9.79
N GLY A 105 0.68 14.02 -8.62
CA GLY A 105 0.30 12.63 -8.41
C GLY A 105 -0.29 12.42 -7.02
N VAL A 106 -0.77 11.22 -6.77
CA VAL A 106 -1.33 10.85 -5.48
C VAL A 106 -1.03 9.40 -5.16
N VAL A 107 -0.65 9.15 -3.91
CA VAL A 107 -0.51 7.82 -3.32
C VAL A 107 -1.56 7.69 -2.23
N THR A 108 -2.43 6.70 -2.34
CA THR A 108 -3.37 6.32 -1.29
C THR A 108 -2.83 5.10 -0.57
N VAL A 109 -2.66 5.19 0.74
CA VAL A 109 -2.13 4.12 1.59
C VAL A 109 -3.25 3.58 2.48
N GLN A 110 -3.48 2.29 2.39
CA GLN A 110 -4.52 1.58 3.16
C GLN A 110 -3.95 0.80 4.34
#